data_ce8d532194c23346715024d07a50ae8d
#
_entry.id   ce8d532194c23346715024d07a50ae8d
#
_cell.length_a   1.000
_cell.length_b   1.000
_cell.length_c   1.000
_cell.angle_alpha   90.00
_cell.angle_beta   90.00
_cell.angle_gamma   90.00
#
_symmetry.space_group_name_H-M   'P 1'
#
loop_
_entity.id
_entity.type
_entity.pdbx_description
1 polymer ?
#
loop_
_entity_poly.entity_id
_entity_poly.type
_entity_poly.pdbx_seq_one_letter_code
_entity_poly.pdbx_strand_id
1 'polypeptide(L)'
;VRSRRQRQMCIRDSAAPLEKPVVTMIPDEQIDPASPVGQAQSFLKELTHLMGVDVTVAMGTDAENNIFAQMTGDTLGILIGRRGETLDALQYLTSLRINKGQDHYTRVTLDTENYRAKREDTLIRLANRMANRAVKTGRKVSLEPMNPYERRVIHSALQPNELVDTHSEGEEPKRHIVITLRK
;
A
#
# COMPACT_ATOMS: atom_id res chain seq x y z
N VAL A 1 14.45 29.77 -14.47
CA VAL A 1 13.36 30.48 -13.77
C VAL A 1 12.09 29.64 -13.96
N ARG A 2 11.78 28.75 -13.03
CA ARG A 2 10.51 27.97 -13.07
C ARG A 2 9.42 28.76 -12.38
N SER A 3 8.32 28.98 -13.11
CA SER A 3 7.26 29.90 -12.74
C SER A 3 6.52 29.48 -11.45
N ARG A 4 6.06 30.48 -10.68
CA ARG A 4 5.23 30.33 -9.46
C ARG A 4 3.98 29.45 -9.63
N ARG A 5 3.51 29.22 -10.85
CA ARG A 5 2.32 28.38 -11.15
C ARG A 5 2.51 26.88 -10.90
N GLN A 6 3.74 26.34 -10.96
CA GLN A 6 4.01 24.93 -10.69
C GLN A 6 4.02 24.58 -9.20
N ARG A 7 4.19 25.55 -8.30
CA ARG A 7 4.11 25.30 -6.84
C ARG A 7 2.68 25.24 -6.30
N GLN A 8 1.70 25.81 -7.01
CA GLN A 8 0.31 25.81 -6.55
C GLN A 8 -0.47 24.54 -6.95
N MET A 9 0.04 23.71 -7.86
CA MET A 9 -0.62 22.45 -8.23
C MET A 9 -0.44 21.31 -7.21
N CYS A 10 0.56 21.39 -6.33
CA CYS A 10 0.76 20.37 -5.28
C CYS A 10 -0.07 20.60 -4.00
N ILE A 11 -0.79 21.74 -3.88
CA ILE A 11 -1.48 22.13 -2.64
C ILE A 11 -2.99 21.84 -2.68
N ARG A 12 -3.54 21.42 -3.82
CA ARG A 12 -4.99 21.23 -3.96
C ARG A 12 -5.51 19.80 -3.80
N ASP A 13 -4.62 18.83 -3.58
CA ASP A 13 -5.00 17.44 -3.29
C ASP A 13 -4.84 17.06 -1.80
N SER A 14 -5.24 17.96 -0.87
CA SER A 14 -5.65 17.49 0.44
C SER A 14 -7.07 16.91 0.30
N ALA A 15 -7.15 15.75 -0.34
CA ALA A 15 -8.33 14.93 -0.26
C ALA A 15 -8.60 14.68 1.24
N ALA A 16 -9.81 15.01 1.71
CA ALA A 16 -10.31 14.59 3.01
C ALA A 16 -9.95 13.11 3.22
N PRO A 17 -9.71 12.66 4.47
CA PRO A 17 -9.46 11.26 4.75
C PRO A 17 -10.56 10.45 4.05
N LEU A 18 -10.19 9.66 3.05
CA LEU A 18 -11.14 8.77 2.38
C LEU A 18 -11.64 7.84 3.49
N GLU A 19 -12.91 7.96 3.83
CA GLU A 19 -13.57 7.03 4.76
C GLU A 19 -13.28 5.63 4.24
N LYS A 20 -12.78 4.77 5.13
CA LYS A 20 -12.48 3.39 4.76
C LYS A 20 -13.79 2.75 4.30
N PRO A 21 -13.84 2.13 3.12
CA PRO A 21 -15.05 1.52 2.64
C PRO A 21 -15.57 0.51 3.67
N VAL A 22 -16.87 0.54 3.91
CA VAL A 22 -17.52 -0.47 4.76
C VAL A 22 -17.52 -1.78 4.00
N VAL A 23 -16.70 -2.73 4.44
CA VAL A 23 -16.57 -4.05 3.83
C VAL A 23 -17.52 -5.02 4.53
N THR A 24 -18.40 -5.65 3.77
CA THR A 24 -19.24 -6.75 4.26
C THR A 24 -18.51 -8.05 3.99
N MET A 25 -18.17 -8.78 5.06
CA MET A 25 -17.54 -10.11 4.94
C MET A 25 -18.58 -11.14 4.49
N ILE A 26 -18.18 -12.01 3.57
CA ILE A 26 -19.03 -13.05 2.99
C ILE A 26 -18.61 -14.39 3.61
N PRO A 27 -19.51 -15.13 4.26
CA PRO A 27 -19.22 -16.49 4.73
C PRO A 27 -18.83 -17.41 3.56
N ASP A 28 -17.84 -18.27 3.77
CA ASP A 28 -17.33 -19.20 2.73
C ASP A 28 -18.43 -20.03 2.05
N GLU A 29 -19.46 -20.42 2.82
CA GLU A 29 -20.61 -21.20 2.34
C GLU A 29 -21.51 -20.44 1.35
N GLN A 30 -21.43 -19.10 1.34
CA GLN A 30 -22.25 -18.24 0.47
C GLN A 30 -21.48 -17.76 -0.77
N ILE A 31 -20.21 -18.14 -0.91
CA ILE A 31 -19.39 -17.73 -2.05
C ILE A 31 -19.67 -18.68 -3.22
N ASP A 32 -20.29 -18.14 -4.27
CA ASP A 32 -20.42 -18.88 -5.53
C ASP A 32 -19.04 -19.00 -6.20
N PRO A 33 -18.54 -20.24 -6.44
CA PRO A 33 -17.24 -20.45 -7.10
C PRO A 33 -17.13 -19.84 -8.49
N ALA A 34 -18.22 -19.65 -9.20
CA ALA A 34 -18.26 -19.03 -10.53
C ALA A 34 -18.20 -17.49 -10.49
N SER A 35 -18.52 -16.91 -9.33
CA SER A 35 -18.46 -15.44 -9.13
C SER A 35 -17.03 -14.92 -9.15
N PRO A 36 -16.81 -13.62 -9.44
CA PRO A 36 -15.48 -13.00 -9.33
C PRO A 36 -14.85 -13.17 -7.93
N VAL A 37 -15.66 -13.16 -6.87
CA VAL A 37 -15.21 -13.38 -5.49
C VAL A 37 -14.72 -14.82 -5.31
N GLY A 38 -15.47 -15.82 -5.77
CA GLY A 38 -15.09 -17.23 -5.68
C GLY A 38 -13.86 -17.56 -6.52
N GLN A 39 -13.76 -16.98 -7.71
CA GLN A 39 -12.56 -17.11 -8.55
C GLN A 39 -11.32 -16.49 -7.89
N ALA A 40 -11.45 -15.31 -7.24
CA ALA A 40 -10.37 -14.69 -6.49
C ALA A 40 -9.93 -15.55 -5.31
N GLN A 41 -10.89 -16.09 -4.54
CA GLN A 41 -10.61 -16.95 -3.40
C GLN A 41 -9.89 -18.24 -3.81
N SER A 42 -10.42 -18.94 -4.82
CA SER A 42 -9.83 -20.18 -5.34
C SER A 42 -8.42 -19.95 -5.86
N PHE A 43 -8.22 -18.87 -6.62
CA PHE A 43 -6.91 -18.50 -7.16
C PHE A 43 -5.90 -18.20 -6.04
N LEU A 44 -6.30 -17.46 -5.00
CA LEU A 44 -5.43 -17.16 -3.87
C LEU A 44 -5.07 -18.42 -3.08
N LYS A 45 -6.03 -19.28 -2.78
CA LYS A 45 -5.79 -20.56 -2.08
C LYS A 45 -4.83 -21.45 -2.87
N GLU A 46 -5.01 -21.59 -4.18
CA GLU A 46 -4.13 -22.38 -5.05
C GLU A 46 -2.72 -21.79 -5.11
N LEU A 47 -2.62 -20.48 -5.32
CA LEU A 47 -1.32 -19.80 -5.46
C LEU A 47 -0.52 -19.86 -4.15
N THR A 48 -1.14 -19.61 -3.00
CA THR A 48 -0.46 -19.68 -1.71
C THR A 48 -0.05 -21.11 -1.35
N HIS A 49 -0.88 -22.11 -1.68
CA HIS A 49 -0.53 -23.52 -1.53
C HIS A 49 0.71 -23.89 -2.37
N LEU A 50 0.77 -23.47 -3.64
CA LEU A 50 1.94 -23.66 -4.50
C LEU A 50 3.20 -22.93 -3.99
N MET A 51 3.03 -21.85 -3.24
CA MET A 51 4.14 -21.16 -2.56
C MET A 51 4.57 -21.86 -1.25
N GLY A 52 3.91 -22.95 -0.88
CA GLY A 52 4.17 -23.69 0.37
C GLY A 52 3.67 -23.00 1.63
N VAL A 53 2.63 -22.16 1.49
CA VAL A 53 2.02 -21.42 2.60
C VAL A 53 0.53 -21.74 2.67
N ASP A 54 0.10 -22.38 3.74
CA ASP A 54 -1.31 -22.65 3.99
C ASP A 54 -1.97 -21.47 4.69
N VAL A 55 -3.00 -20.93 4.05
CA VAL A 55 -3.73 -19.75 4.54
C VAL A 55 -5.24 -19.94 4.49
N THR A 56 -5.93 -19.32 5.41
CA THR A 56 -7.36 -19.08 5.30
C THR A 56 -7.57 -17.74 4.60
N VAL A 57 -8.41 -17.73 3.57
CA VAL A 57 -8.73 -16.54 2.77
C VAL A 57 -10.18 -16.17 3.03
N ALA A 58 -10.40 -15.14 3.83
CA ALA A 58 -11.74 -14.58 4.06
C ALA A 58 -12.02 -13.49 3.01
N MET A 59 -13.20 -13.52 2.42
CA MET A 59 -13.61 -12.62 1.35
C MET A 59 -14.68 -11.65 1.82
N GLY A 60 -14.66 -10.45 1.26
CA GLY A 60 -15.68 -9.43 1.50
C GLY A 60 -15.86 -8.54 0.28
N THR A 61 -16.96 -7.80 0.24
CA THR A 61 -17.24 -6.80 -0.80
C THR A 61 -17.70 -5.49 -0.17
N ASP A 62 -17.49 -4.39 -0.89
CA ASP A 62 -18.08 -3.10 -0.56
C ASP A 62 -19.37 -2.85 -1.40
N ALA A 63 -19.96 -1.66 -1.21
CA ALA A 63 -21.17 -1.25 -1.92
C ALA A 63 -20.98 -1.11 -3.45
N GLU A 64 -19.73 -0.99 -3.92
CA GLU A 64 -19.37 -0.90 -5.34
C GLU A 64 -18.96 -2.24 -5.93
N ASN A 65 -19.15 -3.35 -5.18
CA ASN A 65 -18.70 -4.71 -5.53
C ASN A 65 -17.18 -4.84 -5.71
N ASN A 66 -16.38 -3.97 -5.10
CA ASN A 66 -14.95 -4.19 -5.00
C ASN A 66 -14.68 -5.35 -4.04
N ILE A 67 -13.69 -6.17 -4.36
CA ILE A 67 -13.34 -7.37 -3.62
C ILE A 67 -12.28 -7.06 -2.58
N PHE A 68 -12.52 -7.51 -1.36
CA PHE A 68 -11.55 -7.49 -0.26
C PHE A 68 -11.23 -8.90 0.16
N ALA A 69 -9.94 -9.25 0.16
CA ALA A 69 -9.47 -10.55 0.60
C ALA A 69 -8.52 -10.36 1.78
N GLN A 70 -8.86 -11.02 2.89
CA GLN A 70 -8.03 -11.05 4.09
C GLN A 70 -7.42 -12.43 4.24
N MET A 71 -6.09 -12.50 4.24
CA MET A 71 -5.37 -13.76 4.46
C MET A 71 -4.91 -13.88 5.91
N THR A 72 -5.11 -15.04 6.50
CA THR A 72 -4.64 -15.42 7.84
C THR A 72 -3.96 -16.78 7.82
N GLY A 73 -2.92 -16.99 8.62
CA GLY A 73 -2.13 -18.23 8.67
C GLY A 73 -0.83 -18.05 9.46
N ASP A 74 0.02 -19.08 9.50
CA ASP A 74 1.20 -19.09 10.37
C ASP A 74 2.46 -18.45 9.73
N THR A 75 2.66 -18.56 8.44
CA THR A 75 3.91 -18.12 7.76
C THR A 75 3.68 -16.94 6.81
N LEU A 76 2.86 -15.99 7.22
CA LEU A 76 2.43 -14.85 6.40
C LEU A 76 3.56 -13.93 5.94
N GLY A 77 4.72 -13.97 6.61
CA GLY A 77 5.90 -13.21 6.20
C GLY A 77 6.33 -13.46 4.76
N ILE A 78 6.14 -14.69 4.25
CA ILE A 78 6.44 -15.06 2.85
C ILE A 78 5.48 -14.33 1.90
N LEU A 79 4.20 -14.24 2.27
CA LEU A 79 3.16 -13.58 1.46
C LEU A 79 3.26 -12.05 1.50
N ILE A 80 3.78 -11.51 2.59
CA ILE A 80 4.08 -10.09 2.69
C ILE A 80 5.30 -9.77 1.82
N GLY A 81 6.36 -10.56 1.99
CA GLY A 81 7.64 -10.33 1.35
C GLY A 81 8.36 -9.09 1.88
N ARG A 82 9.39 -8.67 1.16
CA ARG A 82 10.16 -7.47 1.53
C ARG A 82 9.30 -6.22 1.35
N ARG A 83 8.93 -5.59 2.46
CA ARG A 83 8.15 -4.33 2.47
C ARG A 83 6.76 -4.40 1.80
N GLY A 84 6.17 -5.58 1.73
CA GLY A 84 4.87 -5.77 1.09
C GLY A 84 4.91 -6.00 -0.42
N GLU A 85 6.09 -6.15 -1.03
CA GLU A 85 6.24 -6.33 -2.48
C GLU A 85 5.54 -7.61 -2.97
N THR A 86 5.62 -8.71 -2.21
CA THR A 86 4.92 -9.97 -2.56
C THR A 86 3.41 -9.79 -2.43
N LEU A 87 2.95 -9.12 -1.38
CA LEU A 87 1.53 -8.85 -1.18
C LEU A 87 0.95 -7.99 -2.32
N ASP A 88 1.70 -6.99 -2.77
CA ASP A 88 1.30 -6.15 -3.91
C ASP A 88 1.28 -6.95 -5.23
N ALA A 89 2.25 -7.85 -5.43
CA ALA A 89 2.27 -8.74 -6.59
C ALA A 89 1.10 -9.73 -6.60
N LEU A 90 0.79 -10.35 -5.46
CA LEU A 90 -0.37 -11.24 -5.30
C LEU A 90 -1.69 -10.50 -5.59
N GLN A 91 -1.86 -9.29 -5.06
CA GLN A 91 -3.01 -8.45 -5.35
C GLN A 91 -3.13 -8.16 -6.84
N TYR A 92 -2.03 -7.80 -7.49
CA TYR A 92 -2.01 -7.50 -8.92
C TYR A 92 -2.39 -8.73 -9.77
N LEU A 93 -1.79 -9.89 -9.49
CA LEU A 93 -2.11 -11.14 -10.19
C LEU A 93 -3.58 -11.55 -10.01
N THR A 94 -4.10 -11.42 -8.79
CA THR A 94 -5.52 -11.71 -8.50
C THR A 94 -6.41 -10.75 -9.29
N SER A 95 -6.08 -9.45 -9.32
CA SER A 95 -6.82 -8.46 -10.10
C SER A 95 -6.81 -8.78 -11.60
N LEU A 96 -5.67 -9.18 -12.16
CA LEU A 96 -5.58 -9.61 -13.56
C LEU A 96 -6.44 -10.85 -13.83
N ARG A 97 -6.40 -11.84 -12.92
CA ARG A 97 -7.14 -13.11 -13.07
C ARG A 97 -8.63 -12.90 -13.16
N ILE A 98 -9.19 -12.08 -12.28
CA ILE A 98 -10.65 -11.86 -12.21
C ILE A 98 -11.16 -10.88 -13.28
N ASN A 99 -10.34 -9.90 -13.72
CA ASN A 99 -10.76 -8.92 -14.72
C ASN A 99 -10.52 -9.38 -16.16
N LYS A 100 -9.92 -10.56 -16.36
CA LYS A 100 -9.65 -11.08 -17.71
C LYS A 100 -10.97 -11.39 -18.43
N GLY A 101 -11.26 -10.66 -19.52
CA GLY A 101 -12.46 -10.84 -20.34
C GLY A 101 -13.74 -10.27 -19.73
N GLN A 102 -13.64 -9.42 -18.71
CA GLN A 102 -14.76 -8.71 -18.12
C GLN A 102 -14.91 -7.32 -18.74
N ASP A 103 -16.15 -6.87 -18.95
CA ASP A 103 -16.46 -5.53 -19.46
C ASP A 103 -16.30 -4.46 -18.38
N HIS A 104 -16.46 -4.83 -17.10
CA HIS A 104 -16.34 -3.94 -15.95
C HIS A 104 -15.14 -4.32 -15.08
N TYR A 105 -14.34 -3.32 -14.72
CA TYR A 105 -13.19 -3.54 -13.86
C TYR A 105 -13.61 -3.65 -12.40
N THR A 106 -13.32 -4.79 -11.77
CA THR A 106 -13.52 -5.03 -10.35
C THR A 106 -12.19 -4.80 -9.61
N ARG A 107 -12.18 -3.88 -8.67
CA ARG A 107 -11.01 -3.61 -7.83
C ARG A 107 -10.83 -4.72 -6.81
N VAL A 108 -9.59 -5.20 -6.65
CA VAL A 108 -9.21 -6.15 -5.60
C VAL A 108 -8.30 -5.45 -4.61
N THR A 109 -8.59 -5.62 -3.34
CA THR A 109 -7.72 -5.22 -2.23
C THR A 109 -7.37 -6.46 -1.42
N LEU A 110 -6.08 -6.75 -1.30
CA LEU A 110 -5.55 -7.89 -0.55
C LEU A 110 -4.78 -7.37 0.67
N ASP A 111 -5.06 -7.92 1.84
CA ASP A 111 -4.29 -7.63 3.04
C ASP A 111 -4.06 -8.90 3.87
N THR A 112 -3.10 -8.84 4.75
CA THR A 112 -2.79 -9.91 5.70
C THR A 112 -2.46 -9.29 7.06
N GLU A 113 -3.21 -9.68 8.10
CA GLU A 113 -3.03 -9.22 9.48
C GLU A 113 -2.91 -7.70 9.65
N ASN A 114 -3.61 -6.90 8.85
CA ASN A 114 -3.48 -5.45 8.86
C ASN A 114 -2.05 -4.96 8.55
N TYR A 115 -1.32 -5.69 7.71
CA TYR A 115 0.06 -5.34 7.36
C TYR A 115 0.18 -3.91 6.83
N ARG A 116 -0.73 -3.51 5.93
CA ARG A 116 -0.67 -2.18 5.30
C ARG A 116 -0.72 -1.04 6.33
N ALA A 117 -1.62 -1.14 7.31
CA ALA A 117 -1.72 -0.15 8.39
C ALA A 117 -0.48 -0.20 9.32
N LYS A 118 -0.03 -1.38 9.71
CA LYS A 118 1.19 -1.56 10.52
C LYS A 118 2.44 -1.02 9.80
N ARG A 119 2.49 -1.18 8.47
CA ARG A 119 3.59 -0.67 7.65
C ARG A 119 3.58 0.85 7.57
N GLU A 120 2.41 1.47 7.38
CA GLU A 120 2.23 2.92 7.38
C GLU A 120 2.70 3.54 8.71
N ASP A 121 2.27 3.01 9.85
CA ASP A 121 2.73 3.44 11.17
C ASP A 121 4.26 3.33 11.33
N THR A 122 4.84 2.27 10.78
CA THR A 122 6.29 2.08 10.81
C THR A 122 7.02 3.13 9.97
N LEU A 123 6.48 3.50 8.82
CA LEU A 123 7.02 4.55 7.95
C LEU A 123 6.91 5.93 8.60
N ILE A 124 5.79 6.24 9.27
CA ILE A 124 5.61 7.48 10.01
C ILE A 124 6.65 7.60 11.14
N ARG A 125 6.83 6.54 11.92
CA ARG A 125 7.86 6.50 12.97
C ARG A 125 9.28 6.63 12.41
N LEU A 126 9.56 6.00 11.28
CA LEU A 126 10.84 6.11 10.58
C LEU A 126 11.08 7.57 10.12
N ALA A 127 10.08 8.18 9.50
CA ALA A 127 10.12 9.56 9.02
C ALA A 127 10.50 10.54 10.15
N ASN A 128 9.78 10.48 11.26
CA ASN A 128 10.03 11.35 12.42
C ASN A 128 11.43 11.12 13.02
N ARG A 129 11.87 9.85 13.13
CA ARG A 129 13.20 9.54 13.63
C ARG A 129 14.30 10.10 12.72
N MET A 130 14.12 10.01 11.38
CA MET A 130 15.10 10.50 10.42
C MET A 130 15.08 12.02 10.30
N ALA A 131 13.92 12.67 10.43
CA ALA A 131 13.82 14.12 10.54
C ALA A 131 14.59 14.64 11.77
N ASN A 132 14.37 14.06 12.94
CA ASN A 132 15.10 14.39 14.16
C ASN A 132 16.62 14.20 13.99
N ARG A 133 17.04 13.15 13.28
CA ARG A 133 18.45 12.93 12.96
C ARG A 133 19.01 14.03 12.06
N ALA A 134 18.28 14.42 11.01
CA ALA A 134 18.68 15.50 10.11
C ALA A 134 18.87 16.81 10.89
N VAL A 135 17.91 17.17 11.76
CA VAL A 135 17.98 18.37 12.61
C VAL A 135 19.19 18.33 13.55
N LYS A 136 19.41 17.19 14.26
CA LYS A 136 20.53 17.05 15.20
C LYS A 136 21.90 17.10 14.53
N THR A 137 22.02 16.52 13.33
CA THR A 137 23.34 16.42 12.65
C THR A 137 23.62 17.59 11.72
N GLY A 138 22.62 18.41 11.39
CA GLY A 138 22.75 19.48 10.41
C GLY A 138 22.94 19.00 8.97
N ARG A 139 22.71 17.70 8.68
CA ARG A 139 22.98 17.06 7.39
C ARG A 139 21.72 16.48 6.78
N LYS A 140 21.68 16.43 5.43
CA LYS A 140 20.64 15.71 4.73
C LYS A 140 20.67 14.22 5.06
N VAL A 141 19.51 13.59 5.11
CA VAL A 141 19.34 12.15 5.36
C VAL A 141 18.59 11.54 4.18
N SER A 142 19.22 10.59 3.48
CA SER A 142 18.59 9.80 2.43
C SER A 142 18.02 8.52 3.02
N LEU A 143 16.79 8.19 2.65
CA LEU A 143 16.14 6.94 3.00
C LEU A 143 16.43 5.87 1.94
N GLU A 144 16.08 4.64 2.22
CA GLU A 144 16.18 3.57 1.24
C GLU A 144 15.11 3.70 0.15
N PRO A 145 15.32 3.12 -1.04
CA PRO A 145 14.31 3.07 -2.09
C PRO A 145 13.00 2.46 -1.59
N MET A 146 11.89 3.04 -2.03
CA MET A 146 10.54 2.61 -1.65
C MET A 146 9.53 2.97 -2.73
N ASN A 147 8.38 2.31 -2.72
CA ASN A 147 7.32 2.52 -3.69
C ASN A 147 6.70 3.93 -3.60
N PRO A 148 5.97 4.39 -4.63
CA PRO A 148 5.38 5.74 -4.65
C PRO A 148 4.42 6.02 -3.48
N TYR A 149 3.66 5.00 -3.04
CA TYR A 149 2.74 5.15 -1.91
C TYR A 149 3.50 5.40 -0.60
N GLU A 150 4.54 4.60 -0.31
CA GLU A 150 5.37 4.76 0.89
C GLU A 150 6.07 6.12 0.92
N ARG A 151 6.55 6.61 -0.24
CA ARG A 151 7.14 7.96 -0.33
C ARG A 151 6.11 9.05 0.00
N ARG A 152 4.85 8.88 -0.42
CA ARG A 152 3.77 9.81 -0.09
C ARG A 152 3.47 9.81 1.42
N VAL A 153 3.42 8.65 2.06
CA VAL A 153 3.23 8.53 3.52
C VAL A 153 4.29 9.31 4.28
N ILE A 154 5.58 9.14 3.93
CA ILE A 154 6.68 9.86 4.58
C ILE A 154 6.59 11.38 4.33
N HIS A 155 6.29 11.77 3.09
CA HIS A 155 6.14 13.19 2.75
C HIS A 155 5.00 13.84 3.54
N SER A 156 3.84 13.19 3.60
CA SER A 156 2.68 13.67 4.37
C SER A 156 2.97 13.74 5.88
N ALA A 157 3.65 12.74 6.42
CA ALA A 157 4.00 12.70 7.84
C ALA A 157 4.95 13.84 8.26
N LEU A 158 5.82 14.30 7.36
CA LEU A 158 6.79 15.37 7.63
C LEU A 158 6.33 16.74 7.15
N GLN A 159 5.25 16.84 6.41
CA GLN A 159 4.71 18.12 5.94
C GLN A 159 4.43 19.14 7.05
N PRO A 160 3.91 18.74 8.24
CA PRO A 160 3.69 19.65 9.36
C PRO A 160 4.98 20.10 10.05
N ASN A 161 6.12 19.45 9.77
CA ASN A 161 7.39 19.76 10.43
C ASN A 161 8.07 20.97 9.78
N GLU A 162 8.18 22.07 10.53
CA GLU A 162 8.74 23.32 10.04
C GLU A 162 10.27 23.32 9.89
N LEU A 163 10.96 22.34 10.46
CA LEU A 163 12.43 22.29 10.49
C LEU A 163 13.03 21.54 9.29
N VAL A 164 12.22 20.75 8.60
CA VAL A 164 12.70 19.89 7.50
C VAL A 164 11.84 20.01 6.26
N ASP A 165 12.46 19.80 5.11
CA ASP A 165 11.81 19.61 3.82
C ASP A 165 12.09 18.21 3.29
N THR A 166 11.15 17.66 2.50
CA THR A 166 11.30 16.36 1.89
C THR A 166 11.12 16.43 0.38
N HIS A 167 11.93 15.69 -0.35
CA HIS A 167 11.78 15.51 -1.79
C HIS A 167 12.21 14.11 -2.20
N SER A 168 11.78 13.66 -3.39
CA SER A 168 12.16 12.36 -3.93
C SER A 168 13.30 12.52 -4.93
N GLU A 169 14.35 11.70 -4.78
CA GLU A 169 15.50 11.62 -5.70
C GLU A 169 15.57 10.23 -6.35
N GLY A 170 16.19 10.16 -7.55
CA GLY A 170 16.42 8.95 -8.30
C GLY A 170 15.25 8.53 -9.20
N GLU A 171 15.45 7.43 -9.93
CA GLU A 171 14.48 6.81 -10.84
C GLU A 171 14.02 5.47 -10.27
N GLU A 172 12.80 5.04 -10.66
CA GLU A 172 12.29 3.72 -10.26
C GLU A 172 13.19 2.60 -10.84
N PRO A 173 13.46 1.54 -10.10
CA PRO A 173 12.96 1.19 -8.77
C PRO A 173 13.81 1.73 -7.60
N LYS A 174 14.83 2.55 -7.87
CA LYS A 174 15.77 3.08 -6.85
C LYS A 174 15.37 4.44 -6.28
N ARG A 175 14.17 4.92 -6.63
CA ARG A 175 13.68 6.22 -6.16
C ARG A 175 13.40 6.21 -4.66
N HIS A 176 13.87 7.24 -3.96
CA HIS A 176 13.84 7.34 -2.50
C HIS A 176 13.56 8.76 -2.02
N ILE A 177 13.25 8.90 -0.73
CA ILE A 177 13.05 10.20 -0.07
C ILE A 177 14.38 10.72 0.50
N VAL A 178 14.62 12.00 0.31
CA VAL A 178 15.68 12.75 0.96
C VAL A 178 15.06 13.80 1.87
N ILE A 179 15.51 13.84 3.11
CA ILE A 179 15.11 14.80 4.14
C ILE A 179 16.23 15.83 4.28
N THR A 180 15.90 17.10 4.11
CA THR A 180 16.83 18.23 4.21
C THR A 180 16.35 19.22 5.26
N LEU A 181 17.26 20.02 5.81
CA LEU A 181 16.86 21.13 6.68
C LEU A 181 16.17 22.21 5.85
N ARG A 182 15.09 22.76 6.39
CA ARG A 182 14.46 23.96 5.85
C ARG A 182 15.39 25.15 6.13
N LYS A 183 15.68 25.93 5.10
CA LYS A 183 16.48 27.17 5.20
C LYS A 183 15.59 28.34 5.54
#